data_0b2b40575139e0698d57c09f7bebf93c
#
_entry.id   0b2b40575139e0698d57c09f7bebf93c
#
_cell.length_a   1.000
_cell.length_b   1.000
_cell.length_c   1.000
_cell.angle_alpha   90.00
_cell.angle_beta   90.00
_cell.angle_gamma   90.00
#
_symmetry.space_group_name_H-M   'P 1'
#
loop_
_entity.id
_entity.type
_entity.pdbx_description
1 polymer ?
#
loop_
_entity_poly.entity_id
_entity_poly.type
_entity_poly.pdbx_seq_one_letter_code
_entity_poly.pdbx_strand_id
1 'polypeptide(L)'
;HTRYAVQKPYFKTTNTKTWCDDLPDGEIMDNKELPGKIVSDGLVDNKQRKFKLAGNPDIVIKFKDGNFGIVDFKTTIISLDKAENYRYQLEAYAQIFSSPGSTKTAPTPKLNPITHMGILQFYPEEISSHTDHNCDFKMKTFYSSLKRDVKGFYDYITRLIDLLEFSKVPKFSDDCNF
;
A
#
# COMPACT_ATOMS: atom_id res chain seq x y z
N HIS A 1 -5.85 -8.71 -10.61
CA HIS A 1 -4.86 -7.92 -11.40
C HIS A 1 -5.47 -6.93 -12.40
N THR A 2 -6.73 -7.10 -12.82
CA THR A 2 -7.39 -6.22 -13.81
C THR A 2 -7.92 -4.90 -13.22
N ARG A 3 -8.16 -4.84 -11.91
CA ARG A 3 -8.78 -3.67 -11.25
C ARG A 3 -7.93 -2.41 -11.30
N TYR A 4 -6.62 -2.52 -11.33
CA TYR A 4 -5.68 -1.38 -11.33
C TYR A 4 -5.30 -0.88 -12.72
N ALA A 5 -5.64 -1.61 -13.78
CA ALA A 5 -5.26 -1.27 -15.15
C ALA A 5 -5.91 0.03 -15.66
N VAL A 6 -7.08 0.39 -15.13
CA VAL A 6 -7.81 1.60 -15.51
C VAL A 6 -7.48 2.78 -14.59
N GLN A 7 -7.30 2.53 -13.30
CA GLN A 7 -7.09 3.58 -12.30
C GLN A 7 -5.71 4.22 -12.41
N LYS A 8 -4.64 3.43 -12.50
CA LYS A 8 -3.27 3.97 -12.61
C LYS A 8 -3.07 4.96 -13.78
N PRO A 9 -3.50 4.68 -15.01
CA PRO A 9 -3.35 5.64 -16.11
C PRO A 9 -4.09 6.96 -15.86
N TYR A 10 -5.29 6.91 -15.30
CA TYR A 10 -6.07 8.10 -14.99
C TYR A 10 -5.35 8.97 -13.95
N PHE A 11 -4.92 8.40 -12.85
CA PHE A 11 -4.26 9.16 -11.78
C PHE A 11 -2.87 9.66 -12.15
N LYS A 12 -2.18 9.03 -13.10
CA LYS A 12 -0.89 9.54 -13.61
C LYS A 12 -0.98 10.92 -14.28
N THR A 13 -2.16 11.29 -14.76
CA THR A 13 -2.39 12.58 -15.44
C THR A 13 -2.95 13.64 -14.51
N THR A 14 -3.24 13.29 -13.26
CA THR A 14 -3.83 14.21 -12.28
C THR A 14 -2.81 14.64 -11.21
N ASN A 15 -2.91 15.88 -10.78
CA ASN A 15 -2.13 16.37 -9.65
C ASN A 15 -2.63 15.69 -8.35
N THR A 16 -1.73 15.28 -7.48
CA THR A 16 -2.04 14.64 -6.20
C THR A 16 -2.97 15.44 -5.31
N LYS A 17 -2.96 16.76 -5.39
CA LYS A 17 -3.91 17.65 -4.71
C LYS A 17 -5.36 17.45 -5.13
N THR A 18 -5.62 16.94 -6.33
CA THR A 18 -6.99 16.62 -6.75
C THR A 18 -7.56 15.40 -6.06
N TRP A 19 -6.74 14.61 -5.37
CA TRP A 19 -7.17 13.43 -4.62
C TRP A 19 -7.53 13.79 -3.18
N CYS A 20 -6.74 14.67 -2.59
CA CYS A 20 -6.92 15.15 -1.23
C CYS A 20 -6.08 16.41 -1.01
N ASP A 21 -6.66 17.42 -0.35
CA ASP A 21 -5.98 18.67 -0.02
C ASP A 21 -4.79 18.47 0.93
N ASP A 22 -4.79 17.39 1.73
CA ASP A 22 -3.71 17.07 2.66
C ASP A 22 -2.47 16.48 1.98
N LEU A 23 -2.57 16.06 0.71
CA LEU A 23 -1.40 15.59 -0.03
C LEU A 23 -0.62 16.77 -0.63
N PRO A 24 0.72 16.82 -0.43
CA PRO A 24 1.55 17.79 -1.14
C PRO A 24 1.50 17.57 -2.66
N ASP A 25 1.85 18.62 -3.39
CA ASP A 25 2.04 18.53 -4.83
C ASP A 25 3.11 17.50 -5.18
N GLY A 26 2.79 16.61 -6.11
CA GLY A 26 3.71 15.55 -6.51
C GLY A 26 3.30 14.82 -7.77
N GLU A 27 4.19 13.99 -8.24
CA GLU A 27 4.04 13.17 -9.43
C GLU A 27 4.08 11.69 -9.07
N ILE A 28 3.26 10.89 -9.75
CA ILE A 28 3.32 9.44 -9.61
C ILE A 28 4.56 8.91 -10.32
N MET A 29 5.36 8.15 -9.59
CA MET A 29 6.50 7.44 -10.15
C MET A 29 6.05 6.41 -11.18
N ASP A 30 6.72 6.39 -12.32
CA ASP A 30 6.39 5.47 -13.40
C ASP A 30 7.10 4.10 -13.24
N ASN A 31 6.79 3.16 -14.17
CA ASN A 31 7.38 1.83 -14.15
C ASN A 31 8.88 1.79 -14.53
N LYS A 32 9.44 2.89 -15.01
CA LYS A 32 10.89 2.99 -15.28
C LYS A 32 11.65 3.34 -14.00
N GLU A 33 11.01 4.12 -13.12
CA GLU A 33 11.55 4.52 -11.84
C GLU A 33 11.26 3.49 -10.74
N LEU A 34 10.12 2.77 -10.85
CA LEU A 34 9.64 1.85 -9.84
C LEU A 34 9.37 0.48 -10.47
N PRO A 35 10.14 -0.59 -10.12
CA PRO A 35 9.85 -1.92 -10.57
C PRO A 35 8.51 -2.42 -10.02
N GLY A 36 7.79 -3.25 -10.78
CA GLY A 36 6.49 -3.78 -10.37
C GLY A 36 6.54 -4.59 -9.08
N LYS A 37 7.68 -5.24 -8.79
CA LYS A 37 7.93 -5.92 -7.53
C LYS A 37 9.13 -5.30 -6.82
N ILE A 38 8.92 -4.83 -5.61
CA ILE A 38 9.95 -4.32 -4.72
C ILE A 38 10.29 -5.33 -3.63
N VAL A 39 11.54 -5.34 -3.17
CA VAL A 39 12.01 -6.21 -2.09
C VAL A 39 12.93 -5.44 -1.15
N SER A 40 12.91 -5.79 0.13
CA SER A 40 13.90 -5.28 1.08
C SER A 40 15.21 -6.05 0.99
N ASP A 41 16.29 -5.46 1.48
CA ASP A 41 17.44 -6.20 1.98
C ASP A 41 17.08 -6.93 3.28
N GLY A 42 18.04 -7.58 3.91
CA GLY A 42 17.83 -8.26 5.19
C GLY A 42 17.44 -7.28 6.29
N LEU A 43 16.23 -7.43 6.82
CA LEU A 43 15.74 -6.72 8.00
C LEU A 43 15.87 -7.65 9.22
N VAL A 44 15.80 -7.08 10.42
CA VAL A 44 15.78 -7.85 11.66
C VAL A 44 14.58 -7.45 12.51
N ASP A 45 13.94 -8.43 13.13
CA ASP A 45 12.84 -8.19 14.06
C ASP A 45 13.37 -7.81 15.47
N ASN A 46 12.46 -7.60 16.41
CA ASN A 46 12.82 -7.24 17.80
C ASN A 46 13.59 -8.35 18.53
N LYS A 47 13.58 -9.58 18.02
CA LYS A 47 14.33 -10.74 18.54
C LYS A 47 15.60 -11.04 17.72
N GLN A 48 16.04 -10.11 16.87
CA GLN A 48 17.22 -10.22 16.01
C GLN A 48 17.15 -11.33 14.95
N ARG A 49 15.95 -11.81 14.61
CA ARG A 49 15.75 -12.78 13.54
C ARG A 49 15.69 -12.05 12.19
N LYS A 50 16.38 -12.61 11.20
CA LYS A 50 16.44 -12.03 9.85
C LYS A 50 15.17 -12.35 9.07
N PHE A 51 14.63 -11.35 8.38
CA PHE A 51 13.53 -11.50 7.45
C PHE A 51 13.70 -10.59 6.23
N LYS A 52 12.89 -10.82 5.21
CA LYS A 52 12.79 -9.96 4.03
C LYS A 52 11.33 -9.67 3.73
N LEU A 53 11.10 -8.50 3.18
CA LEU A 53 9.79 -8.08 2.71
C LEU A 53 9.79 -8.03 1.18
N ALA A 54 8.64 -8.33 0.60
CA ALA A 54 8.40 -8.16 -0.83
C ALA A 54 6.97 -7.67 -1.05
N GLY A 55 6.78 -6.84 -2.07
CA GLY A 55 5.44 -6.36 -2.38
C GLY A 55 5.39 -5.60 -3.70
N ASN A 56 4.18 -5.17 -4.03
CA ASN A 56 3.87 -4.38 -5.22
C ASN A 56 2.99 -3.20 -4.77
N PRO A 57 3.56 -2.02 -4.49
CA PRO A 57 2.77 -0.85 -4.15
C PRO A 57 1.94 -0.41 -5.36
N ASP A 58 0.72 0.05 -5.11
CA ASP A 58 -0.14 0.53 -6.19
C ASP A 58 0.40 1.85 -6.75
N ILE A 59 0.66 2.82 -5.87
CA ILE A 59 1.17 4.14 -6.23
C ILE A 59 2.26 4.56 -5.26
N VAL A 60 3.34 5.08 -5.83
CA VAL A 60 4.38 5.83 -5.13
C VAL A 60 4.42 7.22 -5.73
N ILE A 61 4.46 8.22 -4.88
CA ILE A 61 4.45 9.63 -5.25
C ILE A 61 5.81 10.24 -4.88
N LYS A 62 6.37 11.01 -5.80
CA LYS A 62 7.51 11.88 -5.55
C LYS A 62 6.99 13.30 -5.41
N PHE A 63 7.11 13.88 -4.24
CA PHE A 63 6.68 15.25 -3.98
C PHE A 63 7.72 16.26 -4.42
N LYS A 64 7.27 17.51 -4.66
CA LYS A 64 8.14 18.61 -5.11
C LYS A 64 9.21 19.00 -4.06
N ASP A 65 8.95 18.71 -2.78
CA ASP A 65 9.88 18.93 -1.67
C ASP A 65 10.97 17.85 -1.53
N GLY A 66 10.96 16.85 -2.40
CA GLY A 66 11.90 15.73 -2.41
C GLY A 66 11.50 14.56 -1.51
N ASN A 67 10.39 14.66 -0.79
CA ASN A 67 9.82 13.57 0.00
C ASN A 67 9.01 12.59 -0.88
N PHE A 68 8.59 11.48 -0.29
CA PHE A 68 7.80 10.47 -0.99
C PHE A 68 6.52 10.11 -0.23
N GLY A 69 5.53 9.62 -0.99
CA GLY A 69 4.29 9.09 -0.46
C GLY A 69 3.97 7.72 -1.04
N ILE A 70 3.21 6.93 -0.29
CA ILE A 70 2.70 5.63 -0.71
C ILE A 70 1.18 5.64 -0.57
N VAL A 71 0.48 5.35 -1.67
CA VAL A 71 -0.98 5.26 -1.69
C VAL A 71 -1.39 3.92 -2.27
N ASP A 72 -2.27 3.23 -1.56
CA ASP A 72 -2.83 1.96 -1.99
C ASP A 72 -4.33 2.14 -2.30
N PHE A 73 -4.82 1.49 -3.34
CA PHE A 73 -6.19 1.59 -3.81
C PHE A 73 -7.06 0.48 -3.24
N LYS A 74 -8.20 0.84 -2.68
CA LYS A 74 -9.17 -0.14 -2.18
C LYS A 74 -10.58 0.18 -2.68
N THR A 75 -11.21 -0.81 -3.31
CA THR A 75 -12.65 -0.76 -3.59
C THR A 75 -13.38 -1.35 -2.39
N THR A 76 -13.92 -0.50 -1.54
CA THR A 76 -14.54 -0.88 -0.26
C THR A 76 -15.48 0.21 0.21
N ILE A 77 -16.32 -0.10 1.21
CA ILE A 77 -17.06 0.93 1.95
C ILE A 77 -16.08 1.91 2.56
N ILE A 78 -16.33 3.20 2.38
CA ILE A 78 -15.51 4.28 2.94
C ILE A 78 -15.58 4.19 4.47
N SER A 79 -14.42 3.98 5.10
CA SER A 79 -14.28 3.86 6.54
C SER A 79 -12.82 4.06 6.96
N LEU A 80 -12.60 4.89 7.98
CA LEU A 80 -11.28 5.11 8.56
C LEU A 80 -10.77 3.82 9.24
N ASP A 81 -11.64 3.12 9.98
CA ASP A 81 -11.27 1.86 10.67
C ASP A 81 -10.80 0.80 9.67
N LYS A 82 -11.47 0.71 8.51
CA LYS A 82 -11.03 -0.21 7.44
C LYS A 82 -9.71 0.23 6.83
N ALA A 83 -9.44 1.52 6.71
CA ALA A 83 -8.16 2.02 6.22
C ALA A 83 -7.02 1.67 7.18
N GLU A 84 -7.24 1.74 8.49
CA GLU A 84 -6.26 1.37 9.51
C GLU A 84 -5.76 -0.09 9.40
N ASN A 85 -6.60 -1.01 8.94
CA ASN A 85 -6.22 -2.41 8.71
C ASN A 85 -5.08 -2.57 7.67
N TYR A 86 -4.87 -1.56 6.83
CA TYR A 86 -3.81 -1.56 5.81
C TYR A 86 -2.54 -0.83 6.25
N ARG A 87 -2.50 -0.25 7.47
CA ARG A 87 -1.34 0.51 7.96
C ARG A 87 -0.05 -0.30 7.85
N TYR A 88 -0.04 -1.53 8.32
CA TYR A 88 1.18 -2.36 8.28
C TYR A 88 1.57 -2.82 6.87
N GLN A 89 0.63 -2.90 5.94
CA GLN A 89 0.96 -3.11 4.53
C GLN A 89 1.75 -1.92 3.97
N LEU A 90 1.29 -0.69 4.23
CA LEU A 90 1.99 0.52 3.79
C LEU A 90 3.31 0.73 4.52
N GLU A 91 3.36 0.44 5.83
CA GLU A 91 4.60 0.50 6.60
C GLU A 91 5.62 -0.52 6.06
N ALA A 92 5.19 -1.73 5.66
CA ALA A 92 6.07 -2.70 5.00
C ALA A 92 6.70 -2.12 3.72
N TYR A 93 5.91 -1.45 2.87
CA TYR A 93 6.45 -0.78 1.68
C TYR A 93 7.45 0.32 2.05
N ALA A 94 7.16 1.11 3.07
CA ALA A 94 8.08 2.15 3.55
C ALA A 94 9.39 1.56 4.07
N GLN A 95 9.36 0.43 4.78
CA GLN A 95 10.56 -0.28 5.22
C GLN A 95 11.35 -0.86 4.05
N ILE A 96 10.67 -1.38 3.01
CA ILE A 96 11.35 -1.85 1.79
C ILE A 96 12.10 -0.70 1.13
N PHE A 97 11.49 0.47 0.98
CA PHE A 97 12.13 1.64 0.36
C PHE A 97 13.26 2.24 1.22
N SER A 98 13.17 2.11 2.53
CA SER A 98 14.22 2.57 3.44
C SER A 98 15.45 1.66 3.44
N SER A 99 15.24 0.35 3.27
CA SER A 99 16.29 -0.69 3.21
C SER A 99 16.10 -1.57 1.97
N PRO A 100 16.36 -1.00 0.78
CA PRO A 100 16.06 -1.68 -0.48
C PRO A 100 17.02 -2.81 -0.80
N GLY A 101 16.46 -3.89 -1.31
CA GLY A 101 17.20 -5.02 -1.87
C GLY A 101 17.08 -5.07 -3.40
N SER A 102 17.41 -6.22 -3.96
CA SER A 102 17.32 -6.46 -5.40
C SER A 102 16.59 -7.77 -5.69
N THR A 103 15.73 -7.73 -6.71
CA THR A 103 15.21 -8.93 -7.35
C THR A 103 16.23 -9.44 -8.39
N LYS A 104 15.91 -10.55 -9.04
CA LYS A 104 16.73 -11.04 -10.18
C LYS A 104 16.70 -10.10 -11.39
N THR A 105 15.67 -9.27 -11.51
CA THR A 105 15.40 -8.44 -12.70
C THR A 105 15.70 -6.96 -12.49
N ALA A 106 15.55 -6.46 -11.26
CA ALA A 106 15.76 -5.04 -10.97
C ALA A 106 16.05 -4.78 -9.49
N PRO A 107 16.86 -3.77 -9.17
CA PRO A 107 16.99 -3.27 -7.81
C PRO A 107 15.74 -2.50 -7.39
N THR A 108 15.41 -2.54 -6.12
CA THR A 108 14.43 -1.64 -5.51
C THR A 108 15.09 -0.27 -5.32
N PRO A 109 14.47 0.84 -5.73
CA PRO A 109 15.04 2.17 -5.47
C PRO A 109 14.99 2.50 -3.97
N LYS A 110 15.98 3.28 -3.51
CA LYS A 110 15.96 3.84 -2.17
C LYS A 110 15.13 5.13 -2.19
N LEU A 111 14.00 5.13 -1.50
CA LEU A 111 13.11 6.29 -1.39
C LEU A 111 12.96 6.65 0.09
N ASN A 112 13.51 7.78 0.48
CA ASN A 112 13.50 8.23 1.86
C ASN A 112 13.70 9.76 1.92
N PRO A 113 12.90 10.47 2.72
CA PRO A 113 11.89 9.95 3.64
C PRO A 113 10.53 9.66 2.98
N ILE A 114 9.84 8.63 3.46
CA ILE A 114 8.42 8.43 3.19
C ILE A 114 7.65 9.21 4.25
N THR A 115 7.00 10.28 3.85
CA THR A 115 6.30 11.21 4.77
C THR A 115 4.80 11.06 4.76
N HIS A 116 4.24 10.51 3.69
CA HIS A 116 2.80 10.33 3.54
C HIS A 116 2.47 8.89 3.17
N MET A 117 1.50 8.33 3.86
CA MET A 117 0.92 7.03 3.55
C MET A 117 -0.60 7.16 3.62
N GLY A 118 -1.31 6.45 2.77
CA GLY A 118 -2.76 6.46 2.81
C GLY A 118 -3.42 5.45 1.89
N ILE A 119 -4.71 5.33 2.09
CA ILE A 119 -5.61 4.50 1.30
C ILE A 119 -6.53 5.41 0.52
N LEU A 120 -6.57 5.26 -0.81
CA LEU A 120 -7.59 5.87 -1.64
C LEU A 120 -8.71 4.85 -1.84
N GLN A 121 -9.82 5.09 -1.16
CA GLN A 121 -10.99 4.22 -1.17
C GLN A 121 -11.94 4.62 -2.29
N PHE A 122 -12.44 3.62 -3.02
CA PHE A 122 -13.45 3.78 -4.07
C PHE A 122 -14.69 3.02 -3.64
N TYR A 123 -15.81 3.73 -3.60
CA TYR A 123 -17.11 3.17 -3.25
C TYR A 123 -18.11 3.41 -4.39
N PRO A 124 -18.70 2.36 -4.98
CA PRO A 124 -19.75 2.52 -5.97
C PRO A 124 -20.99 3.07 -5.29
N GLU A 125 -21.47 4.22 -5.76
CA GLU A 125 -22.63 4.92 -5.19
C GLU A 125 -23.89 4.67 -6.01
N GLU A 126 -23.74 4.66 -7.34
CA GLU A 126 -24.87 4.64 -8.26
C GLU A 126 -24.48 3.97 -9.58
N ILE A 127 -25.40 3.24 -10.19
CA ILE A 127 -25.29 2.81 -11.58
C ILE A 127 -25.80 3.95 -12.45
N SER A 128 -24.92 4.59 -13.21
CA SER A 128 -25.25 5.75 -14.06
C SER A 128 -25.88 5.32 -15.37
N SER A 129 -25.42 4.19 -15.93
CA SER A 129 -26.00 3.60 -17.15
C SER A 129 -25.77 2.10 -17.18
N HIS A 130 -26.64 1.39 -17.89
CA HIS A 130 -26.53 -0.05 -18.11
C HIS A 130 -27.04 -0.42 -19.50
N THR A 131 -26.28 -1.26 -20.18
CA THR A 131 -26.66 -1.95 -21.42
C THR A 131 -26.37 -3.43 -21.28
N ASP A 132 -26.74 -4.25 -22.24
CA ASP A 132 -26.49 -5.72 -22.20
C ASP A 132 -25.02 -6.10 -21.99
N HIS A 133 -24.09 -5.21 -22.31
CA HIS A 133 -22.65 -5.48 -22.25
C HIS A 133 -21.83 -4.48 -21.42
N ASN A 134 -22.40 -3.35 -21.01
CA ASN A 134 -21.70 -2.28 -20.29
C ASN A 134 -22.49 -1.79 -19.08
N CYS A 135 -21.77 -1.43 -18.03
CA CYS A 135 -22.34 -0.82 -16.84
C CYS A 135 -21.40 0.29 -16.34
N ASP A 136 -21.93 1.52 -16.27
CA ASP A 136 -21.19 2.65 -15.75
C ASP A 136 -21.56 2.91 -14.29
N PHE A 137 -20.55 3.09 -13.47
CA PHE A 137 -20.70 3.38 -12.04
C PHE A 137 -20.22 4.78 -11.74
N LYS A 138 -21.03 5.52 -11.00
CA LYS A 138 -20.58 6.69 -10.27
C LYS A 138 -19.93 6.24 -8.97
N MET A 139 -18.66 6.58 -8.80
CA MET A 139 -17.86 6.20 -7.65
C MET A 139 -17.63 7.41 -6.74
N LYS A 140 -17.80 7.23 -5.44
CA LYS A 140 -17.21 8.12 -4.43
C LYS A 140 -15.76 7.72 -4.18
N THR A 141 -14.91 8.72 -4.00
CA THR A 141 -13.53 8.53 -3.58
C THR A 141 -13.29 9.19 -2.23
N PHE A 142 -12.50 8.57 -1.40
CA PHE A 142 -12.10 9.12 -0.13
C PHE A 142 -10.65 8.72 0.18
N TYR A 143 -9.82 9.70 0.50
CA TYR A 143 -8.45 9.47 0.93
C TYR A 143 -8.38 9.41 2.45
N SER A 144 -7.86 8.30 2.98
CA SER A 144 -7.58 8.13 4.40
C SER A 144 -6.08 8.21 4.62
N SER A 145 -5.63 9.29 5.22
CA SER A 145 -4.22 9.44 5.64
C SER A 145 -3.92 8.52 6.82
N LEU A 146 -2.79 7.82 6.75
CA LEU A 146 -2.32 6.91 7.79
C LEU A 146 -0.95 7.36 8.31
N LYS A 147 -0.82 7.43 9.63
CA LYS A 147 0.45 7.78 10.26
C LYS A 147 1.40 6.58 10.26
N ARG A 148 2.69 6.87 10.09
CA ARG A 148 3.76 5.89 10.28
C ARG A 148 3.74 5.33 11.72
N ASP A 149 3.90 4.02 11.83
CA ASP A 149 4.05 3.32 13.11
C ASP A 149 5.12 2.23 12.99
N VAL A 150 6.35 2.66 12.91
CA VAL A 150 7.52 1.77 12.76
C VAL A 150 7.62 0.78 13.91
N LYS A 151 7.40 1.27 15.17
CA LYS A 151 7.48 0.40 16.35
C LYS A 151 6.41 -0.68 16.32
N GLY A 152 5.15 -0.29 16.13
CA GLY A 152 4.03 -1.24 16.05
C GLY A 152 4.18 -2.23 14.91
N PHE A 153 4.76 -1.79 13.78
CA PHE A 153 5.08 -2.68 12.67
C PHE A 153 6.09 -3.77 13.07
N TYR A 154 7.20 -3.43 13.71
CA TYR A 154 8.18 -4.42 14.15
C TYR A 154 7.65 -5.32 15.26
N ASP A 155 6.82 -4.81 16.16
CA ASP A 155 6.11 -5.61 17.16
C ASP A 155 5.16 -6.63 16.49
N TYR A 156 4.46 -6.20 15.42
CA TYR A 156 3.60 -7.07 14.61
C TYR A 156 4.40 -8.16 13.87
N ILE A 157 5.49 -7.79 13.19
CA ILE A 157 6.36 -8.74 12.47
C ILE A 157 6.96 -9.75 13.44
N THR A 158 7.41 -9.32 14.61
CA THR A 158 7.98 -10.23 15.62
C THR A 158 6.95 -11.29 16.04
N ARG A 159 5.69 -10.87 16.29
CA ARG A 159 4.60 -11.81 16.61
C ARG A 159 4.25 -12.73 15.44
N LEU A 160 4.28 -12.21 14.22
CA LEU A 160 4.02 -13.02 13.02
C LEU A 160 5.09 -14.09 12.83
N ILE A 161 6.37 -13.77 13.03
CA ILE A 161 7.47 -14.74 12.94
C ILE A 161 7.35 -15.77 14.09
N ASP A 162 7.03 -15.33 15.32
CA ASP A 162 6.77 -16.26 16.43
C ASP A 162 5.69 -17.28 16.07
N LEU A 163 4.61 -16.82 15.44
CA LEU A 163 3.50 -17.68 14.99
C LEU A 163 3.94 -18.67 13.90
N LEU A 164 4.74 -18.22 12.93
CA LEU A 164 5.24 -19.06 11.84
C LEU A 164 6.27 -20.10 12.31
N GLU A 165 7.03 -19.81 13.34
CA GLU A 165 8.00 -20.74 13.96
C GLU A 165 7.34 -21.67 15.01
N PHE A 166 6.08 -21.45 15.33
CA PHE A 166 5.37 -22.26 16.31
C PHE A 166 5.14 -23.68 15.77
N SER A 167 5.59 -24.70 16.54
CA SER A 167 5.54 -26.11 16.10
C SER A 167 4.13 -26.71 16.03
N LYS A 168 3.11 -26.03 16.57
CA LYS A 168 1.71 -26.47 16.55
C LYS A 168 0.88 -25.49 15.75
N VAL A 169 0.06 -26.00 14.85
CA VAL A 169 -0.94 -25.20 14.13
C VAL A 169 -1.86 -24.54 15.15
N PRO A 170 -2.01 -23.20 15.14
CA PRO A 170 -2.97 -22.53 16.01
C PRO A 170 -4.39 -23.09 15.78
N LYS A 171 -5.18 -23.22 16.85
CA LYS A 171 -6.61 -23.47 16.69
C LYS A 171 -7.23 -22.25 15.99
N PHE A 172 -8.15 -22.49 15.03
CA PHE A 172 -8.93 -21.39 14.47
C PHE A 172 -9.86 -20.83 15.54
N SER A 173 -10.13 -19.53 15.46
CA SER A 173 -11.14 -18.92 16.31
C SER A 173 -12.54 -19.36 15.87
N ASP A 174 -13.48 -19.38 16.80
CA ASP A 174 -14.89 -19.68 16.49
C ASP A 174 -15.53 -18.65 15.53
N ASP A 175 -14.88 -17.49 15.36
CA ASP A 175 -15.27 -16.42 14.42
C ASP A 175 -14.71 -16.61 13.02
N CYS A 176 -13.95 -17.67 12.75
CA CYS A 176 -13.36 -17.96 11.45
C CYS A 176 -14.40 -18.63 10.55
N ASN A 177 -15.20 -17.82 9.87
CA ASN A 177 -16.16 -18.28 8.86
C ASN A 177 -15.44 -18.48 7.52
N PHE A 178 -15.12 -19.71 7.17
CA PHE A 178 -14.76 -20.14 5.81
C PHE A 178 -15.96 -20.74 5.11
#